data_e77a60b5685f528a519c83d4d03826c4
#
_entry.id   e77a60b5685f528a519c83d4d03826c4
#
_cell.length_a   1.000
_cell.length_b   1.000
_cell.length_c   1.000
_cell.angle_alpha   90.00
_cell.angle_beta   90.00
_cell.angle_gamma   90.00
#
_symmetry.space_group_name_H-M   'P 1'
#
loop_
_entity.id
_entity.type
_entity.pdbx_description
1 polymer ?
#
loop_
_entity_poly.entity_id
_entity_poly.type
_entity_poly.pdbx_seq_one_letter_code
_entity_poly.pdbx_strand_id
1 'polypeptide(L)'
;MRVWESGRESNLLDDIIVGRKTIEGRLNRGKFAEYSVGDIVSLRRDYRDTKGILHDGEPDAAQVKIVAIRHYKTFIDMVESENYKSVIPSANSVKEAATIYDNYYSMGDQNKYGVLAIEIEYITEP
;
A
#
# COMPACT_ATOMS: atom_id res chain seq x y z
N MET A 1 11.98 -4.23 16.10
CA MET A 1 10.79 -4.52 15.24
C MET A 1 9.57 -3.89 15.87
N ARG A 2 8.84 -3.11 15.11
CA ARG A 2 7.58 -2.50 15.56
C ARG A 2 6.41 -3.20 14.90
N VAL A 3 5.26 -3.15 15.54
CA VAL A 3 3.99 -3.60 14.97
C VAL A 3 3.11 -2.38 14.75
N TRP A 4 2.70 -2.18 13.51
CA TRP A 4 1.84 -1.08 13.10
C TRP A 4 0.44 -1.61 12.80
N GLU A 5 -0.55 -0.73 12.84
CA GLU A 5 -1.91 -1.04 12.43
C GLU A 5 -2.30 -0.17 11.25
N SER A 6 -2.97 -0.76 10.27
CA SER A 6 -3.46 -0.04 9.10
C SER A 6 -4.68 -0.74 8.54
N GLY A 7 -5.56 0.01 7.87
CA GLY A 7 -6.76 -0.56 7.26
C GLY A 7 -6.61 -0.70 5.74
N ARG A 8 -7.26 -1.72 5.18
CA ARG A 8 -7.34 -1.91 3.72
C ARG A 8 -8.76 -2.32 3.37
N GLU A 9 -9.29 -1.78 2.28
CA GLU A 9 -10.54 -2.28 1.73
C GLU A 9 -10.43 -3.77 1.44
N SER A 10 -11.52 -4.49 1.61
CA SER A 10 -11.54 -5.95 1.55
C SER A 10 -10.92 -6.52 0.27
N ASN A 11 -11.21 -5.93 -0.89
CA ASN A 11 -10.64 -6.39 -2.16
C ASN A 11 -9.12 -6.19 -2.25
N LEU A 12 -8.61 -5.09 -1.70
CA LEU A 12 -7.17 -4.83 -1.66
C LEU A 12 -6.47 -5.79 -0.70
N LEU A 13 -7.10 -6.07 0.42
CA LEU A 13 -6.58 -7.04 1.38
C LEU A 13 -6.50 -8.43 0.78
N ASP A 14 -7.52 -8.84 0.01
CA ASP A 14 -7.49 -10.13 -0.69
C ASP A 14 -6.33 -10.22 -1.68
N ASP A 15 -6.04 -9.14 -2.40
CA ASP A 15 -4.90 -9.08 -3.31
C ASP A 15 -3.56 -9.27 -2.58
N ILE A 16 -3.45 -8.75 -1.36
CA ILE A 16 -2.26 -8.93 -0.53
C ILE A 16 -2.15 -10.39 -0.06
N ILE A 17 -3.24 -10.96 0.43
CA ILE A 17 -3.26 -12.32 0.98
C ILE A 17 -2.89 -13.36 -0.09
N VAL A 18 -3.39 -13.21 -1.31
CA VAL A 18 -3.10 -14.15 -2.39
C VAL A 18 -1.80 -13.83 -3.14
N GLY A 19 -1.10 -12.76 -2.77
CA GLY A 19 0.20 -12.44 -3.33
C GLY A 19 0.18 -11.67 -4.66
N ARG A 20 -0.96 -11.15 -5.10
CA ARG A 20 -1.03 -10.30 -6.28
C ARG A 20 -0.45 -8.92 -6.02
N LYS A 21 -0.71 -8.37 -4.82
CA LYS A 21 -0.19 -7.07 -4.40
C LYS A 21 0.91 -7.29 -3.37
N THR A 22 2.13 -6.90 -3.72
CA THR A 22 3.31 -7.04 -2.85
C THR A 22 3.99 -5.71 -2.56
N ILE A 23 3.49 -4.61 -3.14
CA ILE A 23 4.08 -3.29 -2.95
C ILE A 23 2.97 -2.29 -2.61
N GLU A 24 3.16 -1.58 -1.51
CA GLU A 24 2.31 -0.47 -1.08
C GLU A 24 2.96 0.83 -1.46
N GLY A 25 2.21 1.73 -2.12
CA GLY A 25 2.68 3.08 -2.41
C GLY A 25 2.12 4.07 -1.41
N ARG A 26 2.97 4.88 -0.82
CA ARG A 26 2.59 5.91 0.15
C ARG A 26 3.48 7.14 0.00
N LEU A 27 2.97 8.30 0.42
CA LEU A 27 3.83 9.47 0.61
C LEU A 27 4.74 9.23 1.81
N ASN A 28 5.96 9.75 1.73
CA ASN A 28 6.95 9.65 2.81
C ASN A 28 6.62 10.67 3.92
N ARG A 29 5.51 10.43 4.62
CA ARG A 29 5.05 11.28 5.72
C ARG A 29 4.28 10.47 6.75
N GLY A 30 4.07 11.06 7.94
CA GLY A 30 3.32 10.42 9.03
C GLY A 30 3.96 9.10 9.44
N LYS A 31 3.13 8.13 9.79
CA LYS A 31 3.61 6.82 10.24
C LYS A 31 4.44 6.10 9.18
N PHE A 32 4.14 6.32 7.90
CA PHE A 32 4.85 5.64 6.82
C PHE A 32 6.32 6.05 6.74
N ALA A 33 6.63 7.30 7.09
CA ALA A 33 8.02 7.77 7.16
C ALA A 33 8.81 7.10 8.27
N GLU A 34 8.13 6.49 9.24
CA GLU A 34 8.75 5.80 10.38
C GLU A 34 8.83 4.30 10.20
N TYR A 35 8.26 3.75 9.13
CA TYR A 35 8.35 2.32 8.83
C TYR A 35 9.80 1.91 8.61
N SER A 36 10.15 0.72 9.10
CA SER A 36 11.47 0.13 8.92
C SER A 36 11.36 -1.29 8.40
N VAL A 37 12.35 -1.71 7.63
CA VAL A 37 12.45 -3.10 7.19
C VAL A 37 12.47 -4.00 8.42
N GLY A 38 11.68 -5.06 8.40
CA GLY A 38 11.51 -5.98 9.51
C GLY A 38 10.28 -5.71 10.35
N ASP A 39 9.67 -4.53 10.23
CA ASP A 39 8.44 -4.22 10.95
C ASP A 39 7.27 -5.07 10.43
N ILE A 40 6.29 -5.28 11.31
CA ILE A 40 5.05 -5.98 11.00
C ILE A 40 3.93 -4.95 10.88
N VAL A 41 3.05 -5.13 9.90
CA VAL A 41 1.82 -4.34 9.80
C VAL A 41 0.63 -5.28 9.96
N SER A 42 -0.16 -5.02 10.98
CA SER A 42 -1.44 -5.70 11.20
C SER A 42 -2.49 -4.97 10.38
N LEU A 43 -3.15 -5.68 9.49
CA LEU A 43 -4.11 -5.10 8.54
C LEU A 43 -5.53 -5.42 8.93
N ARG A 44 -6.32 -4.36 9.08
CA ARG A 44 -7.76 -4.44 9.34
C ARG A 44 -8.48 -4.60 8.01
N ARG A 45 -9.50 -5.46 7.95
CA ARG A 45 -10.34 -5.62 6.77
C ARG A 45 -11.46 -4.59 6.81
N ASP A 46 -11.34 -3.54 6.03
CA ASP A 46 -12.34 -2.49 5.95
C ASP A 46 -13.36 -2.80 4.85
N TYR A 47 -14.58 -2.26 5.00
CA TYR A 47 -15.66 -2.53 4.06
C TYR A 47 -16.44 -1.26 3.74
N ARG A 48 -17.06 -1.24 2.56
CA ARG A 48 -17.98 -0.17 2.19
C ARG A 48 -19.41 -0.64 2.40
N ASP A 49 -20.23 0.25 2.97
CA ASP A 49 -21.65 -0.04 3.14
C ASP A 49 -22.42 0.18 1.82
N THR A 50 -23.73 0.01 1.86
CA THR A 50 -24.60 0.16 0.68
C THR A 50 -24.59 1.58 0.11
N LYS A 51 -24.15 2.58 0.88
CA LYS A 51 -24.01 3.98 0.46
C LYS A 51 -22.60 4.30 -0.01
N GLY A 52 -21.69 3.32 -0.03
CA GLY A 52 -20.31 3.52 -0.44
C GLY A 52 -19.40 4.13 0.63
N ILE A 53 -19.87 4.22 1.87
CA ILE A 53 -19.08 4.78 2.98
C ILE A 53 -18.17 3.69 3.55
N LEU A 54 -16.88 4.03 3.70
CA LEU A 54 -15.90 3.11 4.24
C LEU A 54 -16.01 3.02 5.77
N HIS A 55 -16.03 1.81 6.27
CA HIS A 55 -16.08 1.51 7.71
C HIS A 55 -14.92 0.63 8.12
N ASP A 56 -14.48 0.79 9.36
CA ASP A 56 -13.52 -0.11 9.98
C ASP A 56 -14.20 -1.47 10.19
N GLY A 57 -13.52 -2.53 9.75
CA GLY A 57 -14.04 -3.88 9.85
C GLY A 57 -13.23 -4.76 10.77
N GLU A 58 -12.98 -5.99 10.36
CA GLU A 58 -12.29 -6.99 11.16
C GLU A 58 -10.85 -6.58 11.46
N PRO A 59 -10.49 -6.38 12.75
CA PRO A 59 -9.11 -6.04 13.10
C PRO A 59 -8.20 -7.25 12.94
N ASP A 60 -6.93 -6.98 12.63
CA ASP A 60 -5.89 -8.01 12.49
C ASP A 60 -6.30 -9.17 11.58
N ALA A 61 -6.95 -8.82 10.46
CA ALA A 61 -7.42 -9.82 9.49
C ALA A 61 -6.25 -10.44 8.71
N ALA A 62 -5.13 -9.74 8.61
CA ALA A 62 -3.91 -10.23 7.99
C ALA A 62 -2.71 -9.51 8.59
N GLN A 63 -1.54 -10.12 8.48
CA GLN A 63 -0.29 -9.49 8.90
C GLN A 63 0.71 -9.60 7.75
N VAL A 64 1.46 -8.53 7.54
CA VAL A 64 2.54 -8.48 6.55
C VAL A 64 3.83 -8.02 7.21
N LYS A 65 4.96 -8.49 6.67
CA LYS A 65 6.28 -8.05 7.08
C LYS A 65 6.81 -7.09 6.03
N ILE A 66 7.39 -5.98 6.45
CA ILE A 66 8.06 -5.05 5.55
C ILE A 66 9.43 -5.63 5.22
N VAL A 67 9.66 -5.96 3.94
CA VAL A 67 10.90 -6.60 3.50
C VAL A 67 11.83 -5.65 2.75
N ALA A 68 11.30 -4.54 2.21
CA ALA A 68 12.11 -3.51 1.55
C ALA A 68 11.34 -2.20 1.50
N ILE A 69 12.06 -1.09 1.47
CA ILE A 69 11.50 0.25 1.29
C ILE A 69 12.38 0.97 0.28
N ARG A 70 11.78 1.43 -0.83
CA ARG A 70 12.48 2.16 -1.87
C ARG A 70 11.86 3.54 -2.02
N HIS A 71 12.67 4.54 -2.34
CA HIS A 71 12.25 5.94 -2.42
C HIS A 71 12.21 6.41 -3.88
N TYR A 72 11.16 7.15 -4.22
CA TYR A 72 10.96 7.75 -5.53
C TYR A 72 10.50 9.19 -5.37
N LYS A 73 10.62 10.00 -6.43
CA LYS A 73 10.15 11.38 -6.42
C LYS A 73 8.63 11.46 -6.55
N THR A 74 8.07 10.64 -7.43
CA THR A 74 6.65 10.66 -7.77
C THR A 74 6.13 9.24 -7.91
N PHE A 75 4.80 9.10 -7.91
CA PHE A 75 4.19 7.80 -8.13
C PHE A 75 4.43 7.26 -9.54
N ILE A 76 4.51 8.13 -10.56
CA ILE A 76 4.83 7.65 -11.92
C ILE A 76 6.23 7.03 -11.95
N ASP A 77 7.20 7.65 -11.31
CA ASP A 77 8.55 7.09 -11.22
C ASP A 77 8.53 5.73 -10.52
N MET A 78 7.75 5.62 -9.46
CA MET A 78 7.63 4.37 -8.72
C MET A 78 7.03 3.25 -9.58
N VAL A 79 5.89 3.50 -10.24
CA VAL A 79 5.22 2.44 -11.01
C VAL A 79 5.95 2.11 -12.31
N GLU A 80 6.80 3.00 -12.81
CA GLU A 80 7.68 2.69 -13.94
C GLU A 80 8.82 1.76 -13.53
N SER A 81 9.32 1.91 -12.31
CA SER A 81 10.49 1.16 -11.82
C SER A 81 10.11 -0.14 -11.13
N GLU A 82 8.99 -0.16 -10.41
CA GLU A 82 8.45 -1.37 -9.81
C GLU A 82 7.58 -2.10 -10.85
N ASN A 83 7.25 -3.35 -10.60
CA ASN A 83 6.26 -4.03 -11.42
C ASN A 83 4.88 -3.46 -11.05
N TYR A 84 4.28 -2.65 -11.95
CA TYR A 84 3.02 -1.96 -11.63
C TYR A 84 1.88 -2.92 -11.26
N LYS A 85 1.89 -4.14 -11.77
CA LYS A 85 0.88 -5.16 -11.42
C LYS A 85 1.01 -5.60 -9.96
N SER A 86 2.21 -5.54 -9.40
CA SER A 86 2.44 -5.85 -7.98
C SER A 86 2.04 -4.69 -7.08
N VAL A 87 1.92 -3.50 -7.63
CA VAL A 87 1.53 -2.27 -6.90
C VAL A 87 0.01 -2.09 -6.96
N ILE A 88 -0.56 -2.10 -8.16
CA ILE A 88 -2.00 -2.00 -8.39
C ILE A 88 -2.41 -3.15 -9.32
N PRO A 89 -2.79 -4.30 -8.77
CA PRO A 89 -3.12 -5.49 -9.58
C PRO A 89 -4.23 -5.27 -10.61
N SER A 90 -5.16 -4.34 -10.34
CA SER A 90 -6.26 -4.04 -11.25
C SER A 90 -5.88 -3.11 -12.41
N ALA A 91 -4.72 -2.47 -12.36
CA ALA A 91 -4.29 -1.57 -13.44
C ALA A 91 -3.87 -2.35 -14.68
N ASN A 92 -4.14 -1.78 -15.85
CA ASN A 92 -3.81 -2.41 -17.13
C ASN A 92 -2.55 -1.81 -17.76
N SER A 93 -2.00 -0.76 -17.18
CA SER A 93 -0.79 -0.10 -17.67
C SER A 93 -0.13 0.71 -16.57
N VAL A 94 1.13 1.08 -16.80
CA VAL A 94 1.87 2.00 -15.93
C VAL A 94 1.12 3.33 -15.80
N LYS A 95 0.61 3.85 -16.93
CA LYS A 95 -0.12 5.12 -16.93
C LYS A 95 -1.38 5.06 -16.07
N GLU A 96 -2.13 3.97 -16.18
CA GLU A 96 -3.34 3.78 -15.38
C GLU A 96 -3.00 3.70 -13.89
N ALA A 97 -1.97 2.96 -13.52
CA ALA A 97 -1.53 2.85 -12.13
C ALA A 97 -1.12 4.21 -11.56
N ALA A 98 -0.35 4.99 -12.33
CA ALA A 98 0.07 6.34 -11.93
C ALA A 98 -1.14 7.26 -11.74
N THR A 99 -2.10 7.20 -12.65
CA THR A 99 -3.31 8.04 -12.59
C THR A 99 -4.13 7.74 -11.34
N ILE A 100 -4.23 6.48 -10.96
CA ILE A 100 -4.95 6.09 -9.73
C ILE A 100 -4.32 6.78 -8.51
N TYR A 101 -3.00 6.77 -8.40
CA TYR A 101 -2.31 7.46 -7.30
C TYR A 101 -2.47 8.97 -7.38
N ASP A 102 -2.36 9.54 -8.58
CA ASP A 102 -2.44 10.99 -8.76
C ASP A 102 -3.84 11.53 -8.42
N ASN A 103 -4.87 10.69 -8.47
CA ASN A 103 -6.21 11.05 -8.03
C ASN A 103 -6.31 11.21 -6.51
N TYR A 104 -5.43 10.57 -5.74
CA TYR A 104 -5.41 10.65 -4.29
C TYR A 104 -4.37 11.61 -3.75
N TYR A 105 -3.28 11.83 -4.47
CA TYR A 105 -2.13 12.59 -4.00
C TYR A 105 -1.75 13.66 -5.02
N SER A 106 -1.73 14.92 -4.60
CA SER A 106 -1.34 16.02 -5.48
C SER A 106 0.13 15.91 -5.88
N MET A 107 0.47 16.45 -7.04
CA MET A 107 1.88 16.50 -7.46
C MET A 107 2.72 17.34 -6.51
N GLY A 108 2.13 18.39 -5.93
CA GLY A 108 2.80 19.20 -4.92
C GLY A 108 3.21 18.39 -3.70
N ASP A 109 2.32 17.53 -3.20
CA ASP A 109 2.63 16.66 -2.06
C ASP A 109 3.67 15.60 -2.43
N GLN A 110 3.59 15.03 -3.63
CA GLN A 110 4.57 14.07 -4.09
C GLN A 110 5.97 14.70 -4.12
N ASN A 111 6.08 15.90 -4.67
CA ASN A 111 7.35 16.62 -4.74
C ASN A 111 7.87 17.05 -3.36
N LYS A 112 6.96 17.37 -2.44
CA LYS A 112 7.30 17.83 -1.10
C LYS A 112 7.81 16.69 -0.21
N TYR A 113 7.10 15.56 -0.20
CA TYR A 113 7.38 14.46 0.73
C TYR A 113 8.15 13.31 0.10
N GLY A 114 8.04 13.13 -1.20
CA GLY A 114 8.55 11.95 -1.87
C GLY A 114 7.60 10.77 -1.71
N VAL A 115 7.90 9.70 -2.41
CA VAL A 115 7.06 8.51 -2.50
C VAL A 115 7.83 7.29 -2.01
N LEU A 116 7.17 6.44 -1.27
CA LEU A 116 7.71 5.17 -0.80
C LEU A 116 7.05 4.02 -1.54
N ALA A 117 7.89 3.10 -2.03
CA ALA A 117 7.45 1.77 -2.42
C ALA A 117 7.80 0.84 -1.26
N ILE A 118 6.78 0.40 -0.55
CA ILE A 118 6.93 -0.45 0.64
C ILE A 118 6.64 -1.88 0.20
N GLU A 119 7.67 -2.69 0.09
CA GLU A 119 7.51 -4.09 -0.29
C GLU A 119 7.14 -4.91 0.93
N ILE A 120 6.07 -5.69 0.79
CA ILE A 120 5.48 -6.45 1.89
C ILE A 120 5.39 -7.93 1.54
N GLU A 121 5.49 -8.75 2.57
CA GLU A 121 5.33 -10.20 2.46
C GLU A 121 4.24 -10.65 3.41
N TYR A 122 3.21 -11.32 2.88
CA TYR A 122 2.14 -11.84 3.71
C TYR A 122 2.68 -12.91 4.66
N ILE A 123 2.35 -12.77 5.94
CA ILE A 123 2.76 -13.74 6.95
C ILE A 123 1.71 -14.83 7.00
N THR A 124 2.07 -15.99 6.47
CA THR A 124 1.23 -17.18 6.61
C THR A 124 1.38 -17.71 8.02
N GLU A 125 0.33 -18.30 8.55
CA GLU A 125 0.35 -18.77 9.91
C GLU A 125 1.47 -19.73 10.21
N PRO A 126 2.04 -19.62 11.39
CA PRO A 126 3.02 -20.56 11.86
C PRO A 126 2.43 -21.94 12.13
#